data_1f78de020bf6180502160606e09c3fa3
#
_entry.id   1f78de020bf6180502160606e09c3fa3
#
_cell.length_a   1.000
_cell.length_b   1.000
_cell.length_c   1.000
_cell.angle_alpha   90.00
_cell.angle_beta   90.00
_cell.angle_gamma   90.00
#
_symmetry.space_group_name_H-M   'P 1'
#
loop_
_entity.id
_entity.type
_entity.pdbx_description
1 polymer ?
#
loop_
_entity_poly.entity_id
_entity_poly.type
_entity_poly.pdbx_seq_one_letter_code
_entity_poly.pdbx_strand_id
1 'polypeptide(L)'
;MNRLTCALTCLALGFTISTRADDKDATGKHLFILSGQSNMAGLRPEESFTPAVKKTFGPENVIVVKDAHGGQPIRRWYKNWKPAEGTEPKATGDLYDRLMTAVKAATKDQEVQSVTFVWMQGERDAREKHGAVYQASLEGLLGQLAGDLGRKDIHCVIGRLSDFDLENKRYPHWTIIRKAQFDFVE
;
A
#
# COMPACT_ATOMS: atom_id res chain seq x y z
N MET A 1 -51.16 56.65 18.65
CA MET A 1 -50.04 56.65 17.68
C MET A 1 -48.89 55.86 18.32
N ASN A 2 -48.84 54.55 18.13
CA ASN A 2 -47.84 53.66 18.69
C ASN A 2 -46.78 53.37 17.62
N ARG A 3 -45.56 53.75 17.91
CA ARG A 3 -44.39 53.37 17.07
C ARG A 3 -43.84 52.02 17.56
N LEU A 4 -43.94 51.01 16.71
CA LEU A 4 -43.31 49.73 16.92
C LEU A 4 -41.84 49.80 16.45
N THR A 5 -40.92 49.65 17.38
CA THR A 5 -39.49 49.56 17.08
C THR A 5 -39.10 48.09 16.87
N CYS A 6 -38.74 47.76 15.63
CA CYS A 6 -38.30 46.38 15.28
C CYS A 6 -36.79 46.32 15.53
N ALA A 7 -36.39 45.54 16.51
CA ALA A 7 -34.95 45.24 16.77
C ALA A 7 -34.51 44.06 15.90
N LEU A 8 -33.60 44.34 14.98
CA LEU A 8 -32.99 43.31 14.11
C LEU A 8 -31.79 42.69 14.86
N THR A 9 -31.98 41.46 15.33
CA THR A 9 -30.91 40.70 15.98
C THR A 9 -30.12 39.97 14.89
N CYS A 10 -28.91 40.47 14.56
CA CYS A 10 -27.96 39.75 13.70
C CYS A 10 -27.31 38.59 14.48
N LEU A 11 -27.70 37.36 14.15
CA LEU A 11 -27.06 36.17 14.64
C LEU A 11 -25.79 35.92 13.80
N ALA A 12 -24.63 36.28 14.33
CA ALA A 12 -23.34 35.94 13.69
C ALA A 12 -23.04 34.46 13.95
N LEU A 13 -23.23 33.62 12.92
CA LEU A 13 -22.67 32.25 12.93
C LEU A 13 -21.15 32.34 12.82
N GLY A 14 -20.47 32.15 13.95
CA GLY A 14 -19.03 31.97 13.99
C GLY A 14 -18.67 30.62 13.37
N PHE A 15 -18.18 30.63 12.13
CA PHE A 15 -17.51 29.47 11.53
C PHE A 15 -16.15 29.31 12.22
N THR A 16 -16.08 28.42 13.20
CA THR A 16 -14.78 27.98 13.71
C THR A 16 -14.14 27.07 12.67
N ILE A 17 -13.22 27.62 11.90
CA ILE A 17 -12.30 26.81 11.11
C ILE A 17 -11.44 26.05 12.12
N SER A 18 -11.77 24.77 12.36
CA SER A 18 -10.89 23.86 13.08
C SER A 18 -9.67 23.62 12.19
N THR A 19 -8.65 24.43 12.38
CA THR A 19 -7.32 24.11 11.85
C THR A 19 -6.90 22.81 12.52
N ARG A 20 -6.83 21.74 11.74
CA ARG A 20 -6.24 20.48 12.15
C ARG A 20 -4.84 20.82 12.65
N ALA A 21 -4.64 20.73 13.96
CA ALA A 21 -3.34 20.96 14.57
C ALA A 21 -2.33 20.05 13.86
N ASP A 22 -1.23 20.62 13.46
CA ASP A 22 -0.07 19.95 12.91
C ASP A 22 0.29 18.75 13.78
N ASP A 23 0.33 17.57 13.17
CA ASP A 23 0.77 16.30 13.76
C ASP A 23 2.31 16.30 13.96
N LYS A 24 2.84 17.40 14.49
CA LYS A 24 4.29 17.59 14.72
C LYS A 24 4.81 16.95 15.99
N ASP A 25 3.91 16.43 16.85
CA ASP A 25 4.29 15.83 18.12
C ASP A 25 4.16 14.28 18.17
N ALA A 26 3.83 13.63 17.06
CA ALA A 26 3.84 12.18 17.01
C ALA A 26 5.29 11.67 16.96
N THR A 27 5.76 11.15 18.10
CA THR A 27 7.06 10.49 18.20
C THR A 27 7.02 9.12 17.54
N GLY A 28 8.00 8.79 16.71
CA GLY A 28 8.09 7.48 16.08
C GLY A 28 8.64 7.52 14.65
N LYS A 29 8.87 6.34 14.10
CA LYS A 29 9.45 6.16 12.75
C LYS A 29 8.36 5.99 11.69
N HIS A 30 8.61 6.50 10.50
CA HIS A 30 7.83 6.20 9.30
C HIS A 30 8.43 4.97 8.63
N LEU A 31 7.71 3.86 8.65
CA LEU A 31 8.12 2.59 8.05
C LEU A 31 7.62 2.51 6.61
N PHE A 32 8.53 2.34 5.67
CA PHE A 32 8.26 2.08 4.26
C PHE A 32 8.64 0.65 3.92
N ILE A 33 7.66 -0.17 3.54
CA ILE A 33 7.83 -1.58 3.17
C ILE A 33 7.70 -1.67 1.65
N LEU A 34 8.79 -1.94 0.94
CA LEU A 34 8.84 -2.04 -0.51
C LEU A 34 8.91 -3.51 -0.91
N SER A 35 7.87 -4.03 -1.58
CA SER A 35 7.83 -5.43 -1.98
C SER A 35 7.17 -5.65 -3.34
N GLY A 36 7.32 -6.83 -3.90
CA GLY A 36 6.82 -7.20 -5.20
C GLY A 36 7.80 -8.00 -6.04
N GLN A 37 7.64 -7.97 -7.37
CA GLN A 37 8.48 -8.77 -8.26
C GLN A 37 9.60 -7.94 -8.95
N SER A 38 9.93 -8.26 -10.19
CA SER A 38 11.15 -7.79 -10.89
C SER A 38 11.34 -6.26 -10.89
N ASN A 39 10.29 -5.48 -11.12
CA ASN A 39 10.39 -4.02 -11.12
C ASN A 39 10.76 -3.50 -9.71
N MET A 40 10.16 -4.05 -8.67
CA MET A 40 10.56 -3.73 -7.30
C MET A 40 11.94 -4.30 -6.95
N ALA A 41 12.27 -5.51 -7.42
CA ALA A 41 13.58 -6.11 -7.17
C ALA A 41 14.71 -5.27 -7.77
N GLY A 42 14.51 -4.71 -8.98
CA GLY A 42 15.45 -3.83 -9.67
C GLY A 42 15.50 -2.40 -9.14
N LEU A 43 14.50 -1.97 -8.36
CA LEU A 43 14.51 -0.64 -7.75
C LEU A 43 15.67 -0.53 -6.76
N ARG A 44 16.42 0.57 -6.83
CA ARG A 44 17.45 0.95 -5.84
C ARG A 44 16.89 2.10 -5.01
N PRO A 45 16.28 1.81 -3.86
CA PRO A 45 15.62 2.86 -3.09
C PRO A 45 16.58 3.94 -2.60
N GLU A 46 17.86 3.62 -2.40
CA GLU A 46 18.91 4.54 -1.99
C GLU A 46 19.23 5.63 -3.02
N GLU A 47 18.90 5.42 -4.31
CA GLU A 47 19.18 6.40 -5.37
C GLU A 47 18.16 7.56 -5.39
N SER A 48 16.90 7.30 -5.03
CA SER A 48 15.84 8.33 -5.13
C SER A 48 14.80 8.24 -4.02
N PHE A 49 14.23 7.07 -3.77
CA PHE A 49 13.14 6.89 -2.81
C PHE A 49 13.56 7.25 -1.37
N THR A 50 14.60 6.60 -0.87
CA THR A 50 15.10 6.82 0.49
C THR A 50 15.54 8.26 0.73
N PRO A 51 16.30 8.93 -0.16
CA PRO A 51 16.59 10.36 -0.03
C PRO A 51 15.33 11.24 0.01
N ALA A 52 14.32 10.94 -0.82
CA ALA A 52 13.09 11.72 -0.87
C ALA A 52 12.29 11.62 0.45
N VAL A 53 12.06 10.41 0.95
CA VAL A 53 11.31 10.23 2.21
C VAL A 53 12.09 10.75 3.42
N LYS A 54 13.41 10.61 3.45
CA LYS A 54 14.26 11.20 4.49
C LYS A 54 14.25 12.72 4.48
N LYS A 55 14.17 13.35 3.30
CA LYS A 55 14.03 14.80 3.19
C LYS A 55 12.68 15.28 3.74
N THR A 56 11.62 14.48 3.57
CA THR A 56 10.25 14.84 3.99
C THR A 56 10.04 14.62 5.50
N PHE A 57 10.49 13.50 6.03
CA PHE A 57 10.17 13.04 7.39
C PHE A 57 11.32 13.18 8.39
N GLY A 58 12.51 13.60 7.94
CA GLY A 58 13.74 13.59 8.72
C GLY A 58 14.50 12.26 8.59
N PRO A 59 15.84 12.29 8.42
CA PRO A 59 16.63 11.08 8.17
C PRO A 59 16.57 10.07 9.31
N GLU A 60 16.48 10.54 10.55
CA GLU A 60 16.36 9.72 11.76
C GLU A 60 14.99 9.10 11.95
N ASN A 61 13.93 9.64 11.29
CA ASN A 61 12.54 9.22 11.47
C ASN A 61 12.08 8.22 10.40
N VAL A 62 12.97 7.72 9.53
CA VAL A 62 12.61 6.88 8.40
C VAL A 62 13.26 5.50 8.49
N ILE A 63 12.45 4.46 8.34
CA ILE A 63 12.87 3.08 8.15
C ILE A 63 12.39 2.64 6.77
N VAL A 64 13.30 2.20 5.90
CA VAL A 64 12.99 1.63 4.60
C VAL A 64 13.40 0.16 4.58
N VAL A 65 12.44 -0.72 4.37
CA VAL A 65 12.66 -2.15 4.20
C VAL A 65 12.27 -2.53 2.78
N LYS A 66 13.19 -3.12 2.04
CA LYS A 66 12.91 -3.66 0.72
C LYS A 66 13.19 -5.15 0.72
N ASP A 67 12.17 -5.94 0.35
CA ASP A 67 12.30 -7.35 0.02
C ASP A 67 11.39 -7.70 -1.16
N ALA A 68 11.99 -8.05 -2.30
CA ALA A 68 11.30 -8.33 -3.54
C ALA A 68 11.99 -9.48 -4.29
N HIS A 69 11.23 -10.20 -5.14
CA HIS A 69 11.78 -11.33 -5.89
C HIS A 69 11.21 -11.40 -7.32
N GLY A 70 12.09 -11.37 -8.31
CA GLY A 70 11.69 -11.34 -9.72
C GLY A 70 10.86 -12.53 -10.18
N GLY A 71 9.87 -12.28 -11.05
CA GLY A 71 9.09 -13.31 -11.73
C GLY A 71 8.13 -14.12 -10.85
N GLN A 72 7.72 -13.61 -9.68
CA GLN A 72 6.91 -14.35 -8.73
C GLN A 72 5.44 -13.91 -8.70
N PRO A 73 4.49 -14.84 -8.55
CA PRO A 73 3.07 -14.56 -8.40
C PRO A 73 2.73 -14.14 -6.96
N ILE A 74 1.60 -13.43 -6.79
CA ILE A 74 1.15 -12.91 -5.50
C ILE A 74 0.92 -14.01 -4.45
N ARG A 75 0.60 -15.25 -4.85
CA ARG A 75 0.43 -16.39 -3.94
C ARG A 75 1.67 -16.76 -3.12
N ARG A 76 2.84 -16.21 -3.46
CA ARG A 76 4.05 -16.35 -2.64
C ARG A 76 4.13 -15.34 -1.51
N TRP A 77 3.27 -14.31 -1.53
CA TRP A 77 3.10 -13.36 -0.42
C TRP A 77 1.79 -13.57 0.33
N TYR A 78 0.66 -13.74 -0.40
CA TYR A 78 -0.63 -13.93 0.25
C TYR A 78 -0.86 -15.40 0.62
N LYS A 79 -0.84 -15.70 1.92
CA LYS A 79 -0.90 -17.06 2.48
C LYS A 79 -2.25 -17.76 2.26
N ASN A 80 -3.34 -16.99 2.21
CA ASN A 80 -4.68 -17.51 2.00
C ASN A 80 -5.14 -17.44 0.54
N TRP A 81 -4.20 -17.21 -0.39
CA TRP A 81 -4.50 -17.16 -1.81
C TRP A 81 -5.10 -18.47 -2.30
N LYS A 82 -6.10 -18.38 -3.18
CA LYS A 82 -6.73 -19.52 -3.85
C LYS A 82 -6.92 -19.19 -5.33
N PRO A 83 -6.80 -20.20 -6.24
CA PRO A 83 -7.14 -20.01 -7.63
C PRO A 83 -8.66 -19.75 -7.81
N ALA A 84 -9.06 -19.22 -8.96
CA ALA A 84 -10.47 -19.04 -9.30
C ALA A 84 -11.20 -20.39 -9.46
N GLU A 85 -10.48 -21.41 -9.91
CA GLU A 85 -10.99 -22.77 -10.14
C GLU A 85 -9.97 -23.80 -9.66
N GLY A 86 -10.47 -24.93 -9.18
CA GLY A 86 -9.63 -26.03 -8.69
C GLY A 86 -8.94 -25.75 -7.36
N THR A 87 -7.88 -26.47 -7.09
CA THR A 87 -7.12 -26.40 -5.83
C THR A 87 -5.64 -26.12 -6.04
N GLU A 88 -5.18 -26.10 -7.26
CA GLU A 88 -3.78 -25.83 -7.62
C GLU A 88 -3.67 -24.63 -8.57
N PRO A 89 -2.58 -23.88 -8.52
CA PRO A 89 -1.47 -23.99 -7.57
C PRO A 89 -1.87 -23.50 -6.16
N LYS A 90 -1.15 -23.96 -5.13
CA LYS A 90 -1.35 -23.50 -3.75
C LYS A 90 -0.58 -22.21 -3.44
N ALA A 91 -1.05 -21.48 -2.43
CA ALA A 91 -0.27 -20.45 -1.78
C ALA A 91 0.92 -21.06 -1.03
N THR A 92 2.05 -20.32 -0.97
CA THR A 92 3.21 -20.72 -0.18
C THR A 92 3.54 -19.72 0.92
N GLY A 93 3.33 -18.42 0.69
CA GLY A 93 3.57 -17.35 1.65
C GLY A 93 5.04 -17.16 2.04
N ASP A 94 5.96 -17.89 1.42
CA ASP A 94 7.38 -17.93 1.77
C ASP A 94 8.09 -16.58 1.56
N LEU A 95 7.72 -15.83 0.52
CA LEU A 95 8.26 -14.49 0.29
C LEU A 95 7.70 -13.47 1.28
N TYR A 96 6.48 -13.67 1.75
CA TYR A 96 5.92 -12.87 2.83
C TYR A 96 6.66 -13.10 4.15
N ASP A 97 6.94 -14.35 4.51
CA ASP A 97 7.67 -14.69 5.74
C ASP A 97 9.08 -14.07 5.74
N ARG A 98 9.74 -14.10 4.57
CA ARG A 98 11.04 -13.45 4.37
C ARG A 98 10.95 -11.92 4.54
N LEU A 99 9.95 -11.29 3.91
CA LEU A 99 9.66 -9.87 4.07
C LEU A 99 9.44 -9.50 5.54
N MET A 100 8.58 -10.23 6.24
CA MET A 100 8.26 -9.96 7.64
C MET A 100 9.43 -10.18 8.58
N THR A 101 10.34 -11.11 8.25
CA THR A 101 11.61 -11.25 8.98
C THR A 101 12.45 -9.99 8.88
N ALA A 102 12.57 -9.42 7.67
CA ALA A 102 13.31 -8.17 7.47
C ALA A 102 12.61 -6.97 8.15
N VAL A 103 11.29 -6.88 8.06
CA VAL A 103 10.50 -5.83 8.73
C VAL A 103 10.70 -5.89 10.24
N LYS A 104 10.52 -7.05 10.87
CA LYS A 104 10.69 -7.23 12.32
C LYS A 104 12.11 -6.89 12.77
N ALA A 105 13.11 -7.27 11.99
CA ALA A 105 14.51 -6.91 12.31
C ALA A 105 14.75 -5.41 12.26
N ALA A 106 14.21 -4.72 11.25
CA ALA A 106 14.41 -3.28 11.07
C ALA A 106 13.61 -2.43 12.08
N THR A 107 12.48 -2.95 12.58
CA THR A 107 11.61 -2.25 13.55
C THR A 107 11.85 -2.68 15.00
N LYS A 108 12.82 -3.57 15.24
CA LYS A 108 13.15 -3.99 16.60
C LYS A 108 13.50 -2.78 17.47
N ASP A 109 12.88 -2.69 18.62
CA ASP A 109 13.08 -1.60 19.60
C ASP A 109 12.79 -0.19 19.03
N GLN A 110 11.99 -0.11 17.94
CA GLN A 110 11.55 1.14 17.34
C GLN A 110 10.05 1.35 17.53
N GLU A 111 9.66 2.54 17.94
CA GLU A 111 8.28 2.98 17.84
C GLU A 111 7.96 3.35 16.38
N VAL A 112 6.87 2.77 15.83
CA VAL A 112 6.47 3.00 14.43
C VAL A 112 5.20 3.87 14.43
N GLN A 113 5.35 5.10 13.95
CA GLN A 113 4.27 6.07 13.84
C GLN A 113 3.35 5.77 12.66
N SER A 114 3.91 5.51 11.49
CA SER A 114 3.14 5.21 10.28
C SER A 114 3.75 4.08 9.46
N VAL A 115 2.92 3.40 8.68
CA VAL A 115 3.34 2.33 7.77
C VAL A 115 2.83 2.62 6.38
N THR A 116 3.73 2.59 5.40
CA THR A 116 3.41 2.65 3.97
C THR A 116 3.91 1.38 3.29
N PHE A 117 2.99 0.63 2.69
CA PHE A 117 3.30 -0.53 1.87
C PHE A 117 3.35 -0.14 0.40
N VAL A 118 4.50 -0.30 -0.25
CA VAL A 118 4.72 0.00 -1.67
C VAL A 118 4.83 -1.31 -2.43
N TRP A 119 3.90 -1.56 -3.35
CA TRP A 119 3.77 -2.81 -4.07
C TRP A 119 3.93 -2.66 -5.57
N MET A 120 4.84 -3.43 -6.17
CA MET A 120 5.04 -3.50 -7.62
C MET A 120 5.11 -4.96 -8.07
N GLN A 121 3.96 -5.51 -8.51
CA GLN A 121 3.84 -6.89 -8.95
C GLN A 121 2.56 -7.03 -9.80
N GLY A 122 2.41 -8.07 -10.58
CA GLY A 122 1.21 -8.38 -11.37
C GLY A 122 1.53 -9.14 -12.65
N GLU A 123 2.71 -8.99 -13.19
CA GLU A 123 3.11 -9.56 -14.48
C GLU A 123 3.06 -11.10 -14.46
N ARG A 124 3.49 -11.71 -13.35
CA ARG A 124 3.46 -13.18 -13.24
C ARG A 124 2.03 -13.71 -13.14
N ASP A 125 1.17 -13.04 -12.38
CA ASP A 125 -0.25 -13.41 -12.29
C ASP A 125 -0.98 -13.16 -13.60
N ALA A 126 -0.62 -12.11 -14.35
CA ALA A 126 -1.12 -11.87 -15.71
C ALA A 126 -0.74 -13.02 -16.67
N ARG A 127 0.49 -13.51 -16.58
CA ARG A 127 0.99 -14.64 -17.38
C ARG A 127 0.32 -15.96 -17.01
N GLU A 128 0.09 -16.20 -15.73
CA GLU A 128 -0.54 -17.41 -15.20
C GLU A 128 -2.07 -17.37 -15.21
N LYS A 129 -2.68 -16.29 -15.73
CA LYS A 129 -4.13 -16.08 -15.85
C LYS A 129 -4.88 -16.02 -14.52
N HIS A 130 -4.25 -15.47 -13.48
CA HIS A 130 -4.84 -15.31 -12.15
C HIS A 130 -5.53 -13.97 -11.94
N GLY A 131 -5.88 -13.23 -13.00
CA GLY A 131 -6.50 -11.91 -12.91
C GLY A 131 -7.82 -11.89 -12.14
N ALA A 132 -8.65 -12.93 -12.28
CA ALA A 132 -9.96 -13.00 -11.61
C ALA A 132 -9.88 -12.95 -10.07
N VAL A 133 -8.77 -13.38 -9.48
CA VAL A 133 -8.57 -13.42 -8.03
C VAL A 133 -7.58 -12.36 -7.53
N TYR A 134 -7.04 -11.54 -8.43
CA TYR A 134 -5.92 -10.67 -8.09
C TYR A 134 -6.29 -9.52 -7.15
N GLN A 135 -7.43 -8.85 -7.37
CA GLN A 135 -7.91 -7.78 -6.49
C GLN A 135 -8.13 -8.30 -5.06
N ALA A 136 -8.91 -9.37 -4.91
CA ALA A 136 -9.13 -10.01 -3.61
C ALA A 136 -7.82 -10.48 -2.96
N SER A 137 -6.82 -10.85 -3.76
CA SER A 137 -5.49 -11.22 -3.26
C SER A 137 -4.71 -10.02 -2.74
N LEU A 138 -4.83 -8.85 -3.37
CA LEU A 138 -4.25 -7.58 -2.86
C LEU A 138 -4.90 -7.17 -1.54
N GLU A 139 -6.22 -7.21 -1.49
CA GLU A 139 -7.01 -6.92 -0.27
C GLU A 139 -6.58 -7.87 0.87
N GLY A 140 -6.52 -9.16 0.58
CA GLY A 140 -6.09 -10.17 1.54
C GLY A 140 -4.64 -10.02 1.99
N LEU A 141 -3.73 -9.68 1.09
CA LEU A 141 -2.32 -9.42 1.43
C LEU A 141 -2.18 -8.19 2.34
N LEU A 142 -2.90 -7.11 2.04
CA LEU A 142 -2.88 -5.91 2.87
C LEU A 142 -3.49 -6.19 4.26
N GLY A 143 -4.62 -6.94 4.31
CA GLY A 143 -5.22 -7.38 5.57
C GLY A 143 -4.32 -8.29 6.39
N GLN A 144 -3.58 -9.22 5.75
CA GLN A 144 -2.57 -10.05 6.37
C GLN A 144 -1.45 -9.21 7.00
N LEU A 145 -0.92 -8.23 6.24
CA LEU A 145 0.10 -7.31 6.73
C LEU A 145 -0.39 -6.46 7.91
N ALA A 146 -1.61 -5.95 7.82
CA ALA A 146 -2.26 -5.17 8.87
C ALA A 146 -2.41 -5.99 10.17
N GLY A 147 -2.85 -7.24 10.04
CA GLY A 147 -2.96 -8.17 11.17
C GLY A 147 -1.62 -8.46 11.84
N ASP A 148 -0.59 -8.76 11.05
CA ASP A 148 0.74 -9.11 11.56
C ASP A 148 1.49 -7.92 12.19
N LEU A 149 1.18 -6.70 11.77
CA LEU A 149 1.70 -5.46 12.35
C LEU A 149 0.81 -4.89 13.46
N GLY A 150 -0.38 -5.47 13.70
CA GLY A 150 -1.35 -4.97 14.68
C GLY A 150 -1.89 -3.57 14.35
N ARG A 151 -1.97 -3.20 13.06
CA ARG A 151 -2.35 -1.86 12.58
C ARG A 151 -3.56 -1.91 11.66
N LYS A 152 -4.33 -0.81 11.63
CA LYS A 152 -5.47 -0.62 10.72
C LYS A 152 -5.26 0.56 9.74
N ASP A 153 -4.17 1.27 9.88
CA ASP A 153 -3.85 2.53 9.22
C ASP A 153 -2.65 2.40 8.26
N ILE A 154 -2.55 1.27 7.55
CA ILE A 154 -1.50 1.07 6.57
C ILE A 154 -1.85 1.81 5.28
N HIS A 155 -1.01 2.75 4.87
CA HIS A 155 -1.07 3.36 3.55
C HIS A 155 -0.55 2.36 2.51
N CYS A 156 -1.26 2.24 1.38
CA CYS A 156 -0.85 1.37 0.29
C CYS A 156 -0.60 2.18 -0.98
N VAL A 157 0.55 1.95 -1.60
CA VAL A 157 0.94 2.55 -2.89
C VAL A 157 1.17 1.43 -3.88
N ILE A 158 0.40 1.41 -4.96
CA ILE A 158 0.51 0.40 -6.02
C ILE A 158 1.26 0.98 -7.22
N GLY A 159 2.39 0.38 -7.56
CA GLY A 159 3.01 0.57 -8.87
C GLY A 159 2.22 -0.21 -9.91
N ARG A 160 1.25 0.47 -10.54
CA ARG A 160 0.37 -0.15 -11.54
C ARG A 160 1.16 -0.61 -12.76
N LEU A 161 0.80 -1.76 -13.33
CA LEU A 161 1.37 -2.23 -14.59
C LEU A 161 1.21 -1.15 -15.68
N SER A 162 2.24 -0.94 -16.48
CA SER A 162 2.23 0.02 -17.61
C SER A 162 1.20 -0.37 -18.67
N ASP A 163 0.95 0.54 -19.58
CA ASP A 163 0.28 0.19 -20.83
C ASP A 163 1.17 -0.77 -21.62
N PHE A 164 0.55 -1.83 -22.09
CA PHE A 164 1.21 -2.86 -22.87
C PHE A 164 0.24 -3.37 -23.93
N ASP A 165 0.75 -4.07 -24.92
CA ASP A 165 -0.01 -4.63 -26.03
C ASP A 165 -1.31 -5.31 -25.58
N LEU A 166 -2.47 -4.79 -26.02
CA LEU A 166 -3.80 -5.32 -25.66
C LEU A 166 -4.05 -6.72 -26.20
N GLU A 167 -3.33 -7.12 -27.27
CA GLU A 167 -3.40 -8.45 -27.87
C GLU A 167 -2.30 -9.39 -27.36
N ASN A 168 -1.67 -9.02 -26.28
CA ASN A 168 -0.56 -9.72 -25.65
C ASN A 168 -0.90 -11.16 -25.29
N LYS A 169 -0.34 -12.10 -26.07
CA LYS A 169 -0.54 -13.53 -25.82
C LYS A 169 0.34 -14.11 -24.71
N ARG A 170 1.45 -13.43 -24.39
CA ARG A 170 2.37 -13.87 -23.34
C ARG A 170 1.85 -13.60 -21.93
N TYR A 171 1.06 -12.55 -21.76
CA TYR A 171 0.46 -12.12 -20.49
C TYR A 171 -1.04 -11.88 -20.68
N PRO A 172 -1.83 -12.93 -20.90
CA PRO A 172 -3.22 -12.79 -21.36
C PRO A 172 -4.15 -12.07 -20.38
N HIS A 173 -3.80 -12.01 -19.08
CA HIS A 173 -4.56 -11.27 -18.09
C HIS A 173 -3.95 -9.91 -17.72
N TRP A 174 -3.08 -9.32 -18.57
CA TRP A 174 -2.41 -8.04 -18.30
C TRP A 174 -3.39 -6.92 -18.00
N THR A 175 -4.37 -6.71 -18.87
CA THR A 175 -5.40 -5.67 -18.72
C THR A 175 -6.28 -5.93 -17.50
N ILE A 176 -6.60 -7.21 -17.19
CA ILE A 176 -7.40 -7.58 -16.02
C ILE A 176 -6.64 -7.25 -14.73
N ILE A 177 -5.37 -7.61 -14.63
CA ILE A 177 -4.52 -7.27 -13.48
C ILE A 177 -4.40 -5.75 -13.33
N ARG A 178 -4.15 -5.04 -14.43
CA ARG A 178 -4.02 -3.58 -14.44
C ARG A 178 -5.31 -2.88 -13.97
N LYS A 179 -6.48 -3.42 -14.36
CA LYS A 179 -7.77 -2.96 -13.86
C LYS A 179 -7.94 -3.25 -12.38
N ALA A 180 -7.62 -4.46 -11.93
CA ALA A 180 -7.70 -4.84 -10.53
C ALA A 180 -6.81 -3.97 -9.62
N GLN A 181 -5.65 -3.56 -10.11
CA GLN A 181 -4.76 -2.61 -9.41
C GLN A 181 -5.36 -1.20 -9.30
N PHE A 182 -6.11 -0.78 -10.31
CA PHE A 182 -6.83 0.50 -10.29
C PHE A 182 -8.02 0.44 -9.33
N ASP A 183 -8.88 -0.57 -9.49
CA ASP A 183 -10.09 -0.74 -8.66
C ASP A 183 -9.78 -0.92 -7.15
N PHE A 184 -8.59 -1.42 -6.82
CA PHE A 184 -8.16 -1.62 -5.44
C PHE A 184 -7.88 -0.31 -4.68
N VAL A 185 -7.53 0.76 -5.37
CA VAL A 185 -7.15 2.05 -4.77
C VAL A 185 -8.23 3.13 -4.87
N GLU A 186 -9.31 2.87 -5.63
CA GLU A 186 -10.51 3.72 -5.73
C GLU A 186 -11.48 3.46 -4.56
#